data_11d4a7af33a04783152d7439b62fe5de
#
_entry.id   11d4a7af33a04783152d7439b62fe5de
#
_cell.length_a   1.000
_cell.length_b   1.000
_cell.length_c   1.000
_cell.angle_alpha   90.00
_cell.angle_beta   90.00
_cell.angle_gamma   90.00
#
_symmetry.space_group_name_H-M   'P 1'
#
loop_
_entity.id
_entity.type
_entity.pdbx_description
1 polymer ?
#
loop_
_entity_poly.entity_id
_entity_poly.type
_entity_poly.pdbx_seq_one_letter_code
_entity_poly.pdbx_strand_id
1 'polypeptide(L)'
;LPASAPLVIAPNGPLVDQTDYTDPLALFVSGKNNRDSQTNLRELIQVIDAAAADSRISALILQLDRLSDSGMSKSAEFGEAIIRFKTSKKPVIAYADHFSQQRYFLAAHADEIYLNDLGGVMLTGIGLYRNYFKTALDKLTVKFHIFKVGTFKDFVEPFTRDDMSEASKQHNSEWVHELWG
;
A
#
# COMPACT_ATOMS: atom_id res chain seq x y z
N LEU A 1 13.27 30.15 16.78
CA LEU A 1 13.13 28.95 15.97
C LEU A 1 14.49 28.56 15.46
N PRO A 2 14.84 27.26 15.43
CA PRO A 2 16.13 26.83 14.87
C PRO A 2 16.26 27.28 13.41
N ALA A 3 17.48 27.54 12.96
CA ALA A 3 17.75 27.95 11.58
C ALA A 3 17.40 26.87 10.56
N SER A 4 17.36 25.58 10.98
CA SER A 4 16.90 24.45 10.20
C SER A 4 16.27 23.40 11.10
N ALA A 5 15.33 22.61 10.56
CA ALA A 5 14.64 21.54 11.26
C ALA A 5 14.36 20.36 10.32
N PRO A 6 14.26 19.12 10.83
CA PRO A 6 13.77 18.00 10.02
C PRO A 6 12.27 18.17 9.71
N LEU A 7 11.87 17.70 8.52
CA LEU A 7 10.47 17.51 8.17
C LEU A 7 10.04 16.12 8.61
N VAL A 8 8.98 16.03 9.41
CA VAL A 8 8.37 14.75 9.79
C VAL A 8 7.16 14.50 8.92
N ILE A 9 7.17 13.39 8.21
CA ILE A 9 6.05 12.86 7.43
C ILE A 9 5.47 11.67 8.20
N ALA A 10 4.22 11.83 8.67
CA ALA A 10 3.51 10.82 9.45
C ALA A 10 2.16 10.49 8.78
N PRO A 11 2.16 9.73 7.68
CA PRO A 11 0.93 9.40 6.97
C PRO A 11 -0.02 8.59 7.87
N ASN A 12 -1.30 8.88 7.79
CA ASN A 12 -2.32 8.22 8.58
C ASN A 12 -3.36 7.55 7.67
N GLY A 13 -3.63 6.25 7.91
CA GLY A 13 -4.53 5.46 7.09
C GLY A 13 -3.97 5.16 5.70
N PRO A 14 -4.82 4.81 4.71
CA PRO A 14 -4.38 4.50 3.37
C PRO A 14 -3.95 5.75 2.58
N LEU A 15 -3.01 5.57 1.65
CA LEU A 15 -2.71 6.57 0.63
C LEU A 15 -3.83 6.58 -0.40
N VAL A 16 -4.37 7.74 -0.69
CA VAL A 16 -5.48 7.93 -1.64
C VAL A 16 -5.14 9.01 -2.66
N ASP A 17 -5.67 8.89 -3.87
CA ASP A 17 -5.51 9.92 -4.91
C ASP A 17 -6.40 11.13 -4.62
N GLN A 18 -7.54 10.87 -4.00
CA GLN A 18 -8.50 11.88 -3.56
C GLN A 18 -9.09 11.45 -2.23
N THR A 19 -9.10 12.35 -1.26
CA THR A 19 -9.73 12.10 0.05
C THR A 19 -11.26 12.06 -0.10
N ASP A 20 -11.90 11.18 0.66
CA ASP A 20 -13.35 11.06 0.67
C ASP A 20 -14.03 12.37 1.06
N TYR A 21 -15.16 12.65 0.40
CA TYR A 21 -16.02 13.73 0.81
C TYR A 21 -16.63 13.41 2.17
N THR A 22 -16.44 14.28 3.13
CA THR A 22 -17.09 14.16 4.44
C THR A 22 -18.38 14.95 4.42
N ASP A 23 -19.52 14.26 4.55
CA ASP A 23 -20.81 14.90 4.71
C ASP A 23 -20.80 15.73 6.02
N PRO A 24 -21.06 17.05 5.97
CA PRO A 24 -21.13 17.89 7.16
C PRO A 24 -22.13 17.37 8.22
N LEU A 25 -23.20 16.72 7.78
CA LEU A 25 -24.20 16.13 8.68
C LEU A 25 -23.64 14.89 9.41
N ALA A 26 -22.85 14.06 8.72
CA ALA A 26 -22.18 12.91 9.31
C ALA A 26 -21.13 13.32 10.36
N LEU A 27 -20.45 14.46 10.18
CA LEU A 27 -19.56 15.05 11.17
C LEU A 27 -20.29 15.40 12.48
N PHE A 28 -21.48 15.97 12.37
CA PHE A 28 -22.30 16.33 13.55
C PHE A 28 -22.79 15.10 14.33
N VAL A 29 -23.11 14.01 13.62
CA VAL A 29 -23.69 12.79 14.23
C VAL A 29 -22.63 11.86 14.76
N SER A 30 -21.51 11.68 14.04
CA SER A 30 -20.48 10.70 14.37
C SER A 30 -19.22 11.28 15.03
N GLY A 31 -19.01 12.58 14.93
CA GLY A 31 -17.78 13.25 15.40
C GLY A 31 -16.50 12.77 14.71
N LYS A 32 -16.61 11.90 13.70
CA LYS A 32 -15.46 11.36 12.96
C LYS A 32 -15.34 12.02 11.60
N ASN A 33 -14.17 12.58 11.35
CA ASN A 33 -13.80 13.08 10.04
C ASN A 33 -13.05 11.99 9.28
N ASN A 34 -13.63 11.43 8.24
CA ASN A 34 -12.99 10.41 7.42
C ASN A 34 -11.70 10.93 6.74
N ARG A 35 -11.57 12.23 6.55
CA ARG A 35 -10.34 12.83 6.01
C ARG A 35 -9.13 12.60 6.91
N ASP A 36 -9.32 12.61 8.23
CA ASP A 36 -8.23 12.45 9.19
C ASP A 36 -7.69 11.02 9.23
N SER A 37 -8.39 10.08 8.59
CA SER A 37 -8.00 8.67 8.46
C SER A 37 -7.45 8.29 7.08
N GLN A 38 -7.13 9.26 6.22
CA GLN A 38 -6.58 9.06 4.88
C GLN A 38 -5.46 10.07 4.60
N THR A 39 -4.49 9.66 3.79
CA THR A 39 -3.40 10.55 3.37
C THR A 39 -3.48 10.76 1.87
N ASN A 40 -3.64 12.01 1.41
CA ASN A 40 -3.60 12.33 -0.01
C ASN A 40 -2.16 12.21 -0.53
N LEU A 41 -1.97 11.27 -1.46
CA LEU A 41 -0.64 10.96 -1.99
C LEU A 41 -0.03 12.15 -2.75
N ARG A 42 -0.82 12.85 -3.54
CA ARG A 42 -0.34 13.99 -4.34
C ARG A 42 0.15 15.13 -3.44
N GLU A 43 -0.62 15.47 -2.40
CA GLU A 43 -0.23 16.49 -1.43
C GLU A 43 1.04 16.10 -0.68
N LEU A 44 1.13 14.82 -0.28
CA LEU A 44 2.31 14.26 0.37
C LEU A 44 3.56 14.40 -0.50
N ILE A 45 3.48 14.03 -1.77
CA ILE A 45 4.57 14.15 -2.73
C ILE A 45 4.98 15.62 -2.92
N GLN A 46 4.02 16.52 -3.08
CA GLN A 46 4.29 17.96 -3.22
C GLN A 46 5.05 18.52 -2.01
N VAL A 47 4.67 18.11 -0.80
CA VAL A 47 5.36 18.52 0.43
C VAL A 47 6.80 18.02 0.45
N ILE A 48 7.04 16.77 0.06
CA ILE A 48 8.38 16.18 0.00
C ILE A 48 9.24 16.89 -1.06
N ASP A 49 8.71 17.10 -2.26
CA ASP A 49 9.43 17.77 -3.34
C ASP A 49 9.75 19.25 -2.98
N ALA A 50 8.82 19.96 -2.33
CA ALA A 50 9.09 21.31 -1.83
C ALA A 50 10.15 21.33 -0.73
N ALA A 51 10.14 20.35 0.19
CA ALA A 51 11.12 20.22 1.26
C ALA A 51 12.55 19.93 0.73
N ALA A 52 12.66 19.22 -0.40
CA ALA A 52 13.95 18.96 -1.02
C ALA A 52 14.65 20.27 -1.41
N ALA A 53 13.91 21.27 -1.88
CA ALA A 53 14.43 22.57 -2.30
C ALA A 53 14.57 23.60 -1.14
N ASP A 54 13.93 23.37 0.00
CA ASP A 54 13.92 24.33 1.13
C ASP A 54 15.19 24.16 1.99
N SER A 55 16.01 25.19 2.04
CA SER A 55 17.26 25.20 2.86
C SER A 55 17.02 25.13 4.36
N ARG A 56 15.82 25.43 4.84
CA ARG A 56 15.44 25.32 6.25
C ARG A 56 15.14 23.87 6.66
N ILE A 57 14.94 22.98 5.72
CA ILE A 57 14.76 21.56 5.98
C ILE A 57 16.09 20.85 5.96
N SER A 58 16.45 20.22 7.08
CA SER A 58 17.73 19.53 7.25
C SER A 58 17.68 18.03 6.98
N ALA A 59 16.52 17.41 7.13
CA ALA A 59 16.31 15.96 6.98
C ALA A 59 14.84 15.66 6.68
N LEU A 60 14.57 14.45 6.18
CA LEU A 60 13.24 13.88 6.08
C LEU A 60 13.12 12.73 7.10
N ILE A 61 12.09 12.77 7.93
CA ILE A 61 11.77 11.70 8.88
C ILE A 61 10.44 11.09 8.50
N LEU A 62 10.44 9.78 8.25
CA LEU A 62 9.26 9.00 7.89
C LEU A 62 8.78 8.22 9.12
N GLN A 63 7.67 8.63 9.68
CA GLN A 63 6.98 7.89 10.75
C GLN A 63 5.85 7.06 10.15
N LEU A 64 6.06 5.74 10.03
CA LEU A 64 5.19 4.89 9.23
C LEU A 64 4.16 4.06 10.03
N ASP A 65 4.08 4.24 11.35
CA ASP A 65 3.24 3.40 12.22
C ASP A 65 1.76 3.41 11.84
N ARG A 66 1.23 4.55 11.41
CA ARG A 66 -0.18 4.71 11.11
C ARG A 66 -0.53 4.58 9.63
N LEU A 67 0.47 4.35 8.78
CA LEU A 67 0.23 4.08 7.37
C LEU A 67 -0.46 2.71 7.20
N SER A 68 -1.60 2.68 6.54
CA SER A 68 -2.31 1.45 6.17
C SER A 68 -1.95 1.02 4.74
N ASP A 69 -2.22 -0.25 4.42
CA ASP A 69 -1.95 -0.78 3.09
C ASP A 69 -2.75 -0.03 2.02
N SER A 70 -2.06 0.41 0.98
CA SER A 70 -2.59 1.35 -0.02
C SER A 70 -2.38 0.88 -1.46
N GLY A 71 -1.88 -0.35 -1.62
CA GLY A 71 -1.50 -0.91 -2.92
C GLY A 71 -0.08 -0.52 -3.37
N MET A 72 0.50 -1.36 -4.22
CA MET A 72 1.92 -1.26 -4.60
C MET A 72 2.21 -0.03 -5.46
N SER A 73 1.32 0.35 -6.38
CA SER A 73 1.52 1.52 -7.25
C SER A 73 1.69 2.82 -6.47
N LYS A 74 0.83 3.05 -5.46
CA LYS A 74 0.93 4.23 -4.60
C LYS A 74 2.17 4.22 -3.72
N SER A 75 2.55 3.03 -3.25
CA SER A 75 3.79 2.88 -2.48
C SER A 75 5.03 3.14 -3.33
N ALA A 76 5.04 2.68 -4.58
CA ALA A 76 6.12 2.95 -5.51
C ALA A 76 6.25 4.45 -5.80
N GLU A 77 5.14 5.13 -6.09
CA GLU A 77 5.11 6.57 -6.33
C GLU A 77 5.60 7.38 -5.13
N PHE A 78 5.23 6.97 -3.91
CA PHE A 78 5.77 7.56 -2.68
C PHE A 78 7.27 7.26 -2.52
N GLY A 79 7.71 6.03 -2.79
CA GLY A 79 9.12 5.65 -2.78
C GLY A 79 9.95 6.48 -3.75
N GLU A 80 9.46 6.74 -4.96
CA GLU A 80 10.10 7.61 -5.93
C GLU A 80 10.25 9.06 -5.42
N ALA A 81 9.26 9.58 -4.69
CA ALA A 81 9.36 10.90 -4.08
C ALA A 81 10.47 10.94 -3.02
N ILE A 82 10.62 9.87 -2.23
CA ILE A 82 11.72 9.74 -1.27
C ILE A 82 13.08 9.72 -2.00
N ILE A 83 13.19 8.95 -3.09
CA ILE A 83 14.42 8.91 -3.91
C ILE A 83 14.75 10.29 -4.46
N ARG A 84 13.77 11.02 -4.99
CA ARG A 84 13.97 12.40 -5.46
C ARG A 84 14.43 13.32 -4.33
N PHE A 85 13.84 13.22 -3.13
CA PHE A 85 14.29 14.00 -1.99
C PHE A 85 15.79 13.77 -1.67
N LYS A 86 16.27 12.52 -1.76
CA LYS A 86 17.69 12.17 -1.53
C LYS A 86 18.64 12.86 -2.49
N THR A 87 18.20 13.30 -3.67
CA THR A 87 19.05 14.09 -4.59
C THR A 87 19.47 15.43 -3.99
N SER A 88 18.73 15.94 -3.00
CA SER A 88 19.10 17.13 -2.22
C SER A 88 20.25 16.92 -1.24
N LYS A 89 20.74 15.66 -1.10
CA LYS A 89 21.78 15.23 -0.15
C LYS A 89 21.41 15.42 1.34
N LYS A 90 20.13 15.58 1.61
CA LYS A 90 19.60 15.60 2.98
C LYS A 90 19.26 14.17 3.40
N PRO A 91 19.59 13.77 4.65
CA PRO A 91 19.35 12.41 5.11
C PRO A 91 17.85 12.12 5.22
N VAL A 92 17.50 10.86 4.94
CA VAL A 92 16.15 10.31 5.12
C VAL A 92 16.23 9.22 6.19
N ILE A 93 15.40 9.36 7.20
CA ILE A 93 15.33 8.44 8.33
C ILE A 93 13.91 7.89 8.41
N ALA A 94 13.75 6.57 8.46
CA ALA A 94 12.46 5.92 8.67
C ALA A 94 12.42 5.28 10.06
N TYR A 95 11.28 5.39 10.73
CA TYR A 95 11.07 4.66 11.98
C TYR A 95 9.61 4.17 12.10
N ALA A 96 9.44 3.04 12.76
CA ALA A 96 8.17 2.49 13.17
C ALA A 96 8.33 1.49 14.31
N ASP A 97 7.25 1.27 15.07
CA ASP A 97 7.20 0.17 16.03
C ASP A 97 7.10 -1.18 15.32
N HIS A 98 6.37 -1.25 14.19
CA HIS A 98 6.23 -2.45 13.36
C HIS A 98 6.22 -2.08 11.89
N PHE A 99 6.97 -2.85 11.09
CA PHE A 99 6.95 -2.74 9.64
C PHE A 99 6.13 -3.88 9.01
N SER A 100 4.99 -3.56 8.40
CA SER A 100 4.39 -4.43 7.37
C SER A 100 5.25 -4.41 6.11
N GLN A 101 5.02 -5.33 5.20
CA GLN A 101 5.75 -5.37 3.93
C GLN A 101 5.74 -4.03 3.20
N GLN A 102 4.58 -3.35 3.13
CA GLN A 102 4.46 -2.05 2.48
C GLN A 102 5.24 -0.96 3.23
N ARG A 103 5.14 -0.91 4.55
CA ARG A 103 5.89 0.07 5.37
C ARG A 103 7.39 -0.16 5.24
N TYR A 104 7.82 -1.42 5.24
CA TYR A 104 9.23 -1.78 5.04
C TYR A 104 9.72 -1.43 3.65
N PHE A 105 8.90 -1.65 2.62
CA PHE A 105 9.21 -1.21 1.25
C PHE A 105 9.52 0.29 1.20
N LEU A 106 8.72 1.13 1.85
CA LEU A 106 8.95 2.57 1.92
C LEU A 106 10.19 2.91 2.76
N ALA A 107 10.35 2.26 3.92
CA ALA A 107 11.50 2.45 4.79
C ALA A 107 12.82 2.06 4.10
N ALA A 108 12.81 1.06 3.21
CA ALA A 108 13.98 0.63 2.46
C ALA A 108 14.54 1.71 1.50
N HIS A 109 13.78 2.76 1.20
CA HIS A 109 14.26 3.92 0.45
C HIS A 109 15.01 4.94 1.33
N ALA A 110 14.89 4.84 2.66
CA ALA A 110 15.60 5.71 3.60
C ALA A 110 17.10 5.39 3.68
N ASP A 111 17.88 6.31 4.25
CA ASP A 111 19.30 6.10 4.52
C ASP A 111 19.49 5.31 5.83
N GLU A 112 18.59 5.51 6.80
CA GLU A 112 18.60 4.81 8.08
C GLU A 112 17.19 4.35 8.45
N ILE A 113 17.09 3.14 9.03
CA ILE A 113 15.82 2.55 9.47
C ILE A 113 15.93 2.22 10.95
N TYR A 114 14.99 2.73 11.72
CA TYR A 114 14.88 2.45 13.15
C TYR A 114 13.62 1.64 13.43
N LEU A 115 13.80 0.52 14.09
CA LEU A 115 12.74 -0.36 14.56
C LEU A 115 12.78 -0.41 16.08
N ASN A 116 11.60 -0.38 16.71
CA ASN A 116 11.48 -0.60 18.14
C ASN A 116 12.03 -1.99 18.53
N ASP A 117 12.74 -2.11 19.64
CA ASP A 117 13.35 -3.37 20.13
C ASP A 117 12.30 -4.49 20.34
N LEU A 118 11.07 -4.13 20.68
CA LEU A 118 9.93 -5.07 20.83
C LEU A 118 9.11 -5.19 19.54
N GLY A 119 9.53 -4.53 18.49
CA GLY A 119 8.86 -4.51 17.20
C GLY A 119 9.25 -5.68 16.30
N GLY A 120 8.81 -5.62 15.04
CA GLY A 120 9.13 -6.64 14.07
C GLY A 120 8.88 -6.18 12.64
N VAL A 121 9.50 -6.88 11.69
CA VAL A 121 9.24 -6.73 10.25
C VAL A 121 8.51 -7.97 9.77
N MET A 122 7.32 -7.78 9.18
CA MET A 122 6.52 -8.87 8.63
C MET A 122 6.51 -8.78 7.10
N LEU A 123 7.24 -9.67 6.46
CA LEU A 123 7.27 -9.83 5.01
C LEU A 123 6.44 -11.06 4.63
N THR A 124 5.29 -10.83 4.03
CA THR A 124 4.34 -11.88 3.63
C THR A 124 4.55 -12.39 2.21
N GLY A 125 5.36 -11.67 1.42
CA GLY A 125 5.52 -11.94 0.01
C GLY A 125 4.30 -11.52 -0.82
N ILE A 126 4.31 -11.88 -2.10
CA ILE A 126 3.19 -11.69 -3.03
C ILE A 126 2.63 -13.05 -3.36
N GLY A 127 1.37 -13.29 -3.03
CA GLY A 127 0.69 -14.54 -3.29
C GLY A 127 -0.77 -14.34 -3.66
N LEU A 128 -1.27 -15.18 -4.56
CA LEU A 128 -2.68 -15.21 -4.93
C LEU A 128 -3.30 -16.50 -4.43
N TYR A 129 -4.22 -16.40 -3.50
CA TYR A 129 -4.96 -17.52 -2.93
C TYR A 129 -6.43 -17.42 -3.31
N ARG A 130 -6.99 -18.54 -3.83
CA ARG A 130 -8.43 -18.65 -4.14
C ARG A 130 -9.01 -19.89 -3.50
N ASN A 131 -10.21 -19.75 -2.98
CA ASN A 131 -11.01 -20.89 -2.53
C ASN A 131 -11.81 -21.45 -3.72
N TYR A 132 -11.90 -22.78 -3.81
CA TYR A 132 -12.64 -23.50 -4.84
C TYR A 132 -13.81 -24.25 -4.20
N PHE A 133 -14.98 -24.12 -4.78
CA PHE A 133 -16.23 -24.56 -4.16
C PHE A 133 -16.98 -25.62 -4.96
N LYS A 134 -16.44 -26.10 -6.09
CA LYS A 134 -17.13 -27.04 -6.98
C LYS A 134 -17.67 -28.27 -6.22
N THR A 135 -16.82 -28.97 -5.50
CA THR A 135 -17.23 -30.16 -4.74
C THR A 135 -18.30 -29.85 -3.70
N ALA A 136 -18.23 -28.69 -3.03
CA ALA A 136 -19.25 -28.28 -2.06
C ALA A 136 -20.59 -27.97 -2.76
N LEU A 137 -20.55 -27.29 -3.89
CA LEU A 137 -21.72 -26.96 -4.69
C LEU A 137 -22.40 -28.22 -5.27
N ASP A 138 -21.61 -29.19 -5.75
CA ASP A 138 -22.10 -30.47 -6.23
C ASP A 138 -22.84 -31.24 -5.13
N LYS A 139 -22.30 -31.26 -3.88
CA LYS A 139 -22.95 -31.86 -2.73
C LYS A 139 -24.26 -31.19 -2.34
N LEU A 140 -24.34 -29.88 -2.53
CA LEU A 140 -25.56 -29.08 -2.30
C LEU A 140 -26.52 -29.09 -3.48
N THR A 141 -26.20 -29.85 -4.55
CA THR A 141 -27.00 -29.90 -5.81
C THR A 141 -27.20 -28.53 -6.47
N VAL A 142 -26.30 -27.57 -6.21
CA VAL A 142 -26.30 -26.24 -6.83
C VAL A 142 -25.57 -26.30 -8.17
N LYS A 143 -26.26 -25.97 -9.25
CA LYS A 143 -25.69 -25.92 -10.60
C LYS A 143 -25.50 -24.48 -11.06
N PHE A 144 -24.26 -24.16 -11.41
CA PHE A 144 -23.93 -22.88 -12.04
C PHE A 144 -23.99 -22.99 -13.57
N HIS A 145 -24.76 -22.15 -14.20
CA HIS A 145 -24.77 -21.99 -15.65
C HIS A 145 -23.91 -20.78 -16.03
N ILE A 146 -22.74 -21.05 -16.61
CA ILE A 146 -21.75 -20.01 -16.89
C ILE A 146 -21.73 -19.68 -18.37
N PHE A 147 -21.98 -18.42 -18.68
CA PHE A 147 -21.84 -17.86 -20.02
C PHE A 147 -20.57 -17.02 -20.05
N LYS A 148 -19.48 -17.54 -20.61
CA LYS A 148 -18.22 -16.81 -20.75
C LYS A 148 -17.84 -16.66 -22.21
N VAL A 149 -17.33 -15.47 -22.56
CA VAL A 149 -16.72 -15.18 -23.86
C VAL A 149 -15.26 -14.78 -23.60
N GLY A 150 -14.32 -15.49 -24.21
CA GLY A 150 -12.86 -15.29 -24.07
C GLY A 150 -12.16 -16.36 -23.23
N THR A 151 -10.88 -16.56 -23.54
CA THR A 151 -10.05 -17.69 -23.04
C THR A 151 -9.56 -17.48 -21.58
N PHE A 152 -9.36 -16.23 -21.17
CA PHE A 152 -8.72 -15.87 -19.89
C PHE A 152 -9.69 -15.38 -18.80
N LYS A 153 -10.91 -15.93 -18.73
CA LYS A 153 -11.86 -15.61 -17.66
C LYS A 153 -11.80 -16.68 -16.56
N ASP A 154 -10.76 -16.64 -15.75
CA ASP A 154 -10.53 -17.52 -14.60
C ASP A 154 -11.44 -17.21 -13.40
N PHE A 155 -12.14 -16.06 -13.43
CA PHE A 155 -13.07 -15.64 -12.36
C PHE A 155 -14.14 -16.71 -12.02
N VAL A 156 -14.53 -17.54 -12.97
CA VAL A 156 -15.55 -18.58 -12.77
C VAL A 156 -14.99 -19.93 -12.32
N GLU A 157 -13.67 -20.11 -12.34
CA GLU A 157 -13.02 -21.37 -11.94
C GLU A 157 -13.38 -21.81 -10.52
N PRO A 158 -13.49 -20.92 -9.52
CA PRO A 158 -13.88 -21.29 -8.16
C PRO A 158 -15.21 -22.04 -8.05
N PHE A 159 -16.10 -21.89 -9.02
CA PHE A 159 -17.41 -22.52 -9.05
C PHE A 159 -17.47 -23.75 -9.97
N THR A 160 -16.48 -23.97 -10.83
CA THR A 160 -16.46 -25.02 -11.85
C THR A 160 -15.36 -26.07 -11.65
N ARG A 161 -14.38 -25.78 -10.78
CA ARG A 161 -13.23 -26.61 -10.50
C ARG A 161 -12.95 -26.63 -9.00
N ASP A 162 -12.11 -27.57 -8.57
CA ASP A 162 -11.61 -27.62 -7.18
C ASP A 162 -10.14 -27.19 -7.10
N ASP A 163 -9.55 -26.74 -8.23
CA ASP A 163 -8.16 -26.29 -8.34
C ASP A 163 -8.02 -25.16 -9.37
N MET A 164 -6.86 -24.50 -9.36
CA MET A 164 -6.51 -23.53 -10.39
C MET A 164 -6.08 -24.22 -11.67
N SER A 165 -6.61 -23.79 -12.83
CA SER A 165 -6.17 -24.32 -14.13
C SER A 165 -4.71 -23.97 -14.42
N GLU A 166 -4.03 -24.75 -15.26
CA GLU A 166 -2.65 -24.46 -15.65
C GLU A 166 -2.53 -23.11 -16.38
N ALA A 167 -3.52 -22.74 -17.19
CA ALA A 167 -3.56 -21.42 -17.83
C ALA A 167 -3.65 -20.27 -16.81
N SER A 168 -4.49 -20.42 -15.76
CA SER A 168 -4.57 -19.45 -14.67
C SER A 168 -3.29 -19.41 -13.83
N LYS A 169 -2.66 -20.56 -13.56
CA LYS A 169 -1.39 -20.62 -12.85
C LYS A 169 -0.29 -19.88 -13.61
N GLN A 170 -0.19 -20.14 -14.91
CA GLN A 170 0.81 -19.50 -15.76
C GLN A 170 0.61 -17.96 -15.77
N HIS A 171 -0.60 -17.50 -16.04
CA HIS A 171 -0.92 -16.08 -16.08
C HIS A 171 -0.64 -15.39 -14.75
N ASN A 172 -1.06 -15.99 -13.63
CA ASN A 172 -0.80 -15.45 -12.29
C ASN A 172 0.70 -15.48 -11.94
N SER A 173 1.43 -16.51 -12.38
CA SER A 173 2.88 -16.59 -12.18
C SER A 173 3.63 -15.49 -12.94
N GLU A 174 3.26 -15.23 -14.18
CA GLU A 174 3.82 -14.14 -15.00
C GLU A 174 3.61 -12.78 -14.30
N TRP A 175 2.38 -12.52 -13.85
CA TRP A 175 2.06 -11.29 -13.13
C TRP A 175 2.83 -11.15 -11.80
N VAL A 176 2.93 -12.23 -11.02
CA VAL A 176 3.69 -12.22 -9.75
C VAL A 176 5.18 -11.99 -10.02
N HIS A 177 5.73 -12.60 -11.07
CA HIS A 177 7.13 -12.37 -11.46
C HIS A 177 7.39 -10.93 -11.86
N GLU A 178 6.48 -10.32 -12.62
CA GLU A 178 6.60 -8.91 -13.03
C GLU A 178 6.57 -7.95 -11.84
N LEU A 179 5.80 -8.28 -10.78
CA LEU A 179 5.78 -7.49 -9.55
C LEU A 179 6.99 -7.71 -8.65
N TRP A 180 7.62 -8.86 -8.74
CA TRP A 180 8.76 -9.21 -7.90
C TRP A 180 10.09 -8.74 -8.51
N GLY A 181 10.11 -8.43 -9.81
CA GLY A 181 11.17 -7.74 -10.55
C GLY A 181 12.40 -8.46 -10.79
#